data_a10ec919d47cd4c89db1c7295693a6ab
#
_entry.id   a10ec919d47cd4c89db1c7295693a6ab
#
_cell.length_a   1.000
_cell.length_b   1.000
_cell.length_c   1.000
_cell.angle_alpha   90.00
_cell.angle_beta   90.00
_cell.angle_gamma   90.00
#
_symmetry.space_group_name_H-M   'P 1'
#
loop_
_entity.id
_entity.type
_entity.pdbx_description
1 polymer ?
#
loop_
_entity_poly.entity_id
_entity_poly.type
_entity_poly.pdbx_seq_one_letter_code
_entity_poly.pdbx_strand_id
1 'polypeptide(L)'
;MDTKSFGRRVAAASVGILAVGAIEIASPTAHAALSYGSIAYADNGAGAVVWNYPSSREAQKAAIQYCGWSSCEALNYFTDCGVAVRNDTHVQSAHGPTLGAATRAALNAIPGGNGYIDLWACN
;
A
#
# COMPACT_ATOMS: atom_id res chain seq x y z
N MET A 1 9.34 18.86 -7.72
CA MET A 1 9.19 18.56 -7.44
C MET A 1 9.49 17.61 -7.37
N ASP A 2 9.89 17.14 -7.46
CA ASP A 2 10.12 16.33 -7.28
C ASP A 2 9.81 15.64 -6.39
N THR A 3 9.64 15.94 -5.85
CA THR A 3 9.22 15.49 -4.75
C THR A 3 8.46 14.41 -4.96
N LYS A 4 7.81 14.41 -5.86
CA LYS A 4 7.07 13.52 -6.11
C LYS A 4 7.73 12.31 -6.10
N SER A 5 8.75 12.27 -6.51
CA SER A 5 9.35 11.05 -6.62
C SER A 5 9.52 10.45 -5.30
N PHE A 6 9.62 11.25 -4.33
CA PHE A 6 9.75 10.73 -3.11
C PHE A 6 8.54 10.21 -2.67
N GLY A 7 7.46 10.81 -2.91
CA GLY A 7 6.22 10.36 -2.44
C GLY A 7 5.83 9.04 -2.98
N ARG A 8 6.48 8.59 -4.02
CA ARG A 8 6.12 7.36 -4.55
C ARG A 8 6.94 6.26 -4.08
N ARG A 9 7.53 6.35 -2.96
CA ARG A 9 8.31 5.31 -2.48
C ARG A 9 7.53 4.08 -2.29
N VAL A 10 8.14 2.99 -2.54
CA VAL A 10 7.57 1.70 -2.40
C VAL A 10 8.46 0.89 -1.51
N ALA A 11 7.92 0.25 -0.52
CA ALA A 11 8.74 -0.50 0.39
C ALA A 11 8.04 -1.72 0.94
N ALA A 12 8.76 -2.78 1.11
CA ALA A 12 8.27 -3.97 1.75
C ALA A 12 8.88 -4.06 3.13
N ALA A 13 8.19 -4.64 4.01
CA ALA A 13 8.71 -4.83 5.33
C ALA A 13 9.60 -6.00 5.30
N SER A 14 10.76 -5.77 5.66
CA SER A 14 11.58 -6.76 5.56
C SER A 14 11.91 -7.34 6.71
N VAL A 15 11.93 -6.98 7.30
CA VAL A 15 12.31 -7.44 8.31
C VAL A 15 12.38 -8.53 8.64
N GLY A 16 12.15 -8.67 8.71
CA GLY A 16 12.07 -9.55 9.04
C GLY A 16 12.83 -10.39 8.94
N ILE A 17 13.13 -10.53 8.87
CA ILE A 17 13.71 -11.26 8.65
C ILE A 17 14.20 -11.83 9.45
N LEU A 18 14.24 -11.72 9.97
CA LEU A 18 14.66 -12.13 10.62
C LEU A 18 14.48 -12.95 11.19
N ALA A 19 14.37 -12.95 11.48
CA ALA A 19 14.27 -13.57 12.07
C ALA A 19 13.95 -14.46 11.96
N VAL A 20 13.85 -14.58 12.05
CA VAL A 20 13.52 -15.32 12.02
C VAL A 20 13.81 -16.24 11.81
N GLY A 21 14.20 -16.34 11.65
CA GLY A 21 14.41 -17.15 11.35
C GLY A 21 14.29 -18.05 12.05
N ALA A 22 14.43 -17.96 12.61
CA ALA A 22 14.44 -18.76 13.25
C ALA A 22 13.48 -19.42 13.39
N ILE A 23 13.04 -19.28 13.44
CA ILE A 23 12.23 -19.82 13.74
C ILE A 23 11.71 -20.57 13.02
N GLU A 24 11.73 -20.71 12.60
CA GLU A 24 11.31 -21.25 11.98
C GLU A 24 10.95 -22.26 12.00
N ILE A 25 11.20 -22.44 12.35
CA ILE A 25 11.07 -23.42 12.43
C ILE A 25 9.93 -23.80 12.72
N ALA A 26 9.64 -23.55 13.22
CA ALA A 26 8.67 -23.93 13.60
C ALA A 26 7.66 -23.73 12.98
N SER A 27 7.40 -23.13 12.96
CA SER A 27 6.36 -22.87 12.57
C SER A 27 5.93 -23.04 11.48
N PRO A 28 5.85 -23.34 11.30
CA PRO A 28 5.53 -23.51 10.20
C PRO A 28 4.29 -23.23 9.94
N THR A 29 3.78 -23.32 10.32
CA THR A 29 2.65 -23.13 10.11
C THR A 29 2.29 -22.06 9.99
N ALA A 30 2.70 -21.65 10.55
CA ALA A 30 2.35 -20.56 10.58
C ALA A 30 1.82 -20.09 9.50
N HIS A 31 2.14 -20.30 8.69
CA HIS A 31 1.73 -19.91 7.61
C HIS A 31 0.60 -19.27 7.57
N ALA A 32 -0.07 -19.40 8.22
CA ALA A 32 -1.27 -18.78 8.03
C ALA A 32 -1.27 -17.35 8.28
N ALA A 33 -0.25 -16.79 8.67
CA ALA A 33 -0.27 -15.37 8.97
C ALA A 33 -0.52 -14.57 7.71
N LEU A 34 -1.43 -13.63 7.78
CA LEU A 34 -1.67 -12.74 6.68
C LEU A 34 -0.59 -11.68 6.63
N SER A 35 -0.37 -11.15 5.47
CA SER A 35 0.49 -9.99 5.30
C SER A 35 -0.39 -8.82 4.89
N TYR A 36 0.00 -7.66 5.33
CA TYR A 36 -0.79 -6.45 5.07
C TYR A 36 0.01 -5.41 4.35
N GLY A 37 -0.66 -4.69 3.48
CA GLY A 37 -0.08 -3.53 2.85
C GLY A 37 -0.97 -2.33 3.07
N SER A 38 -0.49 -1.16 2.71
CA SER A 38 -1.27 0.07 2.84
C SER A 38 -0.77 1.10 1.84
N ILE A 39 -1.66 2.01 1.51
CA ILE A 39 -1.34 3.10 0.62
C ILE A 39 -1.68 4.40 1.35
N ALA A 40 -0.79 5.36 1.30
CA ALA A 40 -1.00 6.67 1.92
C ALA A 40 -0.74 7.76 0.90
N TYR A 41 -1.45 8.86 1.04
CA TYR A 41 -1.26 10.04 0.20
C TYR A 41 -1.34 11.30 1.02
N ALA A 42 -0.59 12.27 0.58
CA ALA A 42 -0.65 13.62 1.12
C ALA A 42 -1.50 14.48 0.19
N ASP A 43 -1.92 15.63 0.69
CA ASP A 43 -2.74 16.52 -0.12
C ASP A 43 -1.94 17.19 -1.25
N ASN A 44 -0.62 17.10 -1.23
CA ASN A 44 0.19 17.64 -2.31
C ASN A 44 0.49 16.59 -3.38
N GLY A 45 -0.13 15.42 -3.30
CA GLY A 45 0.06 14.39 -4.31
C GLY A 45 1.15 13.39 -4.02
N ALA A 46 1.91 13.59 -2.95
CA ALA A 46 2.92 12.60 -2.57
C ALA A 46 2.23 11.36 -2.06
N GLY A 47 2.80 10.21 -2.29
CA GLY A 47 2.19 8.98 -1.83
C GLY A 47 3.21 7.89 -1.62
N ALA A 48 2.77 6.83 -0.98
CA ALA A 48 3.61 5.67 -0.72
C ALA A 48 2.76 4.41 -0.63
N VAL A 49 3.35 3.29 -0.97
CA VAL A 49 2.71 2.01 -0.79
C VAL A 49 3.70 1.08 -0.12
N VAL A 50 3.20 0.31 0.83
CA VAL A 50 4.01 -0.67 1.53
C VAL A 50 3.28 -2.00 1.51
N TRP A 51 4.00 -3.10 1.75
CA TRP A 51 3.40 -4.42 1.77
C TRP A 51 4.22 -5.34 2.67
N ASN A 52 3.64 -6.50 2.98
CA ASN A 52 4.29 -7.50 3.83
C ASN A 52 4.47 -7.12 5.28
N TYR A 53 3.54 -6.38 5.83
CA TYR A 53 3.58 -6.04 7.24
C TYR A 53 2.70 -7.02 8.05
N PRO A 54 3.03 -7.22 9.31
CA PRO A 54 2.31 -8.21 10.11
C PRO A 54 0.91 -7.78 10.57
N SER A 55 0.59 -6.51 10.48
CA SER A 55 -0.74 -6.05 10.86
C SER A 55 -1.13 -4.86 10.01
N SER A 56 -2.44 -4.63 9.92
CA SER A 56 -2.92 -3.50 9.14
C SER A 56 -2.49 -2.19 9.78
N ARG A 57 -2.43 -2.14 11.11
CA ARG A 57 -2.01 -0.92 11.77
C ARG A 57 -0.57 -0.58 11.45
N GLU A 58 0.30 -1.58 11.49
CA GLU A 58 1.70 -1.34 11.20
C GLU A 58 1.90 -0.95 9.75
N ALA A 59 1.13 -1.57 8.84
CA ALA A 59 1.21 -1.21 7.44
C ALA A 59 0.80 0.24 7.23
N GLN A 60 -0.28 0.66 7.88
CA GLN A 60 -0.76 2.04 7.73
C GLN A 60 0.25 3.04 8.28
N LYS A 61 0.84 2.73 9.43
CA LYS A 61 1.84 3.62 10.00
C LYS A 61 3.05 3.71 9.09
N ALA A 62 3.47 2.60 8.53
CA ALA A 62 4.63 2.58 7.65
C ALA A 62 4.34 3.37 6.37
N ALA A 63 3.14 3.24 5.81
CA ALA A 63 2.80 3.97 4.60
C ALA A 63 2.83 5.48 4.86
N ILE A 64 2.32 5.90 6.00
CA ILE A 64 2.34 7.31 6.36
C ILE A 64 3.78 7.79 6.52
N GLN A 65 4.62 6.99 7.14
CA GLN A 65 6.01 7.36 7.31
C GLN A 65 6.73 7.49 5.99
N TYR A 66 6.55 6.52 5.10
CA TYR A 66 7.22 6.57 3.80
C TYR A 66 6.65 7.69 2.93
N CYS A 67 5.39 8.05 3.12
CA CYS A 67 4.80 9.17 2.42
C CYS A 67 5.50 10.47 2.76
N GLY A 68 5.84 10.65 4.03
CA GLY A 68 6.81 11.68 4.42
C GLY A 68 6.31 13.10 4.58
N TRP A 69 5.05 13.35 4.47
CA TRP A 69 4.51 14.70 4.64
C TRP A 69 3.50 14.71 5.76
N SER A 70 3.33 15.85 6.40
CA SER A 70 2.44 15.92 7.55
C SER A 70 0.99 15.68 7.19
N SER A 71 0.61 15.89 5.94
CA SER A 71 -0.76 15.67 5.53
C SER A 71 -1.03 14.23 5.08
N CYS A 72 -0.04 13.35 5.17
CA CYS A 72 -0.22 11.98 4.71
C CYS A 72 -1.25 11.24 5.54
N GLU A 73 -2.13 10.54 4.87
CA GLU A 73 -3.13 9.71 5.51
C GLU A 73 -3.18 8.37 4.81
N ALA A 74 -3.40 7.32 5.58
CA ALA A 74 -3.55 6.00 4.99
C ALA A 74 -4.93 5.93 4.36
N LEU A 75 -5.00 5.64 3.08
CA LEU A 75 -6.27 5.56 2.38
C LEU A 75 -6.90 4.19 2.50
N ASN A 76 -6.11 3.16 2.61
CA ASN A 76 -6.62 1.82 2.77
C ASN A 76 -5.55 0.91 3.32
N TYR A 77 -5.94 -0.31 3.63
CA TYR A 77 -4.96 -1.38 3.81
C TYR A 77 -5.50 -2.58 3.05
N PHE A 78 -4.64 -3.52 2.74
CA PHE A 78 -5.05 -4.65 1.93
C PHE A 78 -4.27 -5.90 2.32
N THR A 79 -4.86 -7.06 2.09
CA THR A 79 -4.21 -8.33 2.39
C THR A 79 -3.71 -9.01 1.12
N ASP A 80 -4.31 -8.71 -0.01
CA ASP A 80 -3.89 -9.29 -1.27
C ASP A 80 -3.27 -8.22 -2.14
N CYS A 81 -4.03 -7.49 -2.89
CA CYS A 81 -3.50 -6.44 -3.73
C CYS A 81 -4.22 -5.12 -3.45
N GLY A 82 -3.47 -4.04 -3.51
CA GLY A 82 -4.01 -2.70 -3.35
C GLY A 82 -3.52 -1.81 -4.45
N VAL A 83 -4.31 -0.79 -4.79
CA VAL A 83 -3.98 0.12 -5.87
C VAL A 83 -4.49 1.51 -5.54
N ALA A 84 -3.81 2.50 -6.01
CA ALA A 84 -4.32 3.86 -6.02
C ALA A 84 -4.30 4.34 -7.46
N VAL A 85 -5.42 4.81 -7.92
CA VAL A 85 -5.52 5.42 -9.24
C VAL A 85 -5.75 6.90 -9.04
N ARG A 86 -5.40 7.69 -10.02
CA ARG A 86 -5.59 9.11 -9.90
C ARG A 86 -5.92 9.72 -11.25
N ASN A 87 -6.54 10.88 -11.20
CA ASN A 87 -6.70 11.72 -12.37
C ASN A 87 -6.28 13.12 -11.95
N ASP A 88 -6.65 14.13 -12.71
CA ASP A 88 -6.18 15.47 -12.41
C ASP A 88 -6.69 16.01 -11.09
N THR A 89 -7.80 15.51 -10.59
CA THR A 89 -8.44 16.10 -9.42
C THR A 89 -8.62 15.15 -8.25
N HIS A 90 -8.52 13.85 -8.46
CA HIS A 90 -8.83 12.91 -7.40
C HIS A 90 -7.84 11.76 -7.34
N VAL A 91 -7.74 11.14 -6.17
CA VAL A 91 -7.04 9.90 -5.96
C VAL A 91 -8.04 8.92 -5.37
N GLN A 92 -8.09 7.72 -5.88
CA GLN A 92 -9.01 6.70 -5.39
C GLN A 92 -8.25 5.42 -5.14
N SER A 93 -8.39 4.86 -3.95
CA SER A 93 -7.75 3.61 -3.64
C SER A 93 -8.77 2.48 -3.60
N ALA A 94 -8.30 1.28 -3.82
CA ALA A 94 -9.13 0.10 -3.71
C ALA A 94 -8.24 -1.11 -3.47
N HIS A 95 -8.85 -2.22 -3.12
CA HIS A 95 -8.13 -3.45 -2.94
C HIS A 95 -8.93 -4.60 -3.50
N GLY A 96 -8.30 -5.72 -3.69
CA GLY A 96 -8.97 -6.89 -4.22
C GLY A 96 -8.05 -8.09 -4.21
N PRO A 97 -8.56 -9.25 -4.57
CA PRO A 97 -7.76 -10.48 -4.56
C PRO A 97 -6.67 -10.49 -5.62
N THR A 98 -6.80 -9.67 -6.64
CA THR A 98 -5.78 -9.55 -7.68
C THR A 98 -5.60 -8.08 -7.99
N LEU A 99 -4.50 -7.75 -8.63
CA LEU A 99 -4.27 -6.38 -9.03
C LEU A 99 -5.34 -5.92 -10.01
N GLY A 100 -5.76 -6.79 -10.91
CA GLY A 100 -6.79 -6.42 -11.87
C GLY A 100 -8.12 -6.09 -11.20
N ALA A 101 -8.50 -6.89 -10.19
CA ALA A 101 -9.74 -6.62 -9.47
C ALA A 101 -9.66 -5.32 -8.68
N ALA A 102 -8.53 -5.08 -8.04
CA ALA A 102 -8.33 -3.85 -7.27
C ALA A 102 -8.38 -2.65 -8.21
N THR A 103 -7.71 -2.75 -9.36
CA THR A 103 -7.66 -1.66 -10.32
C THR A 103 -9.04 -1.34 -10.86
N ARG A 104 -9.80 -2.38 -11.19
CA ARG A 104 -11.13 -2.15 -11.71
C ARG A 104 -12.01 -1.47 -10.68
N ALA A 105 -11.90 -1.89 -9.43
CA ALA A 105 -12.69 -1.27 -8.36
C ALA A 105 -12.33 0.20 -8.22
N ALA A 106 -11.04 0.53 -8.26
CA ALA A 106 -10.61 1.91 -8.10
C ALA A 106 -11.06 2.76 -9.28
N LEU A 107 -10.89 2.24 -10.49
CA LEU A 107 -11.26 3.00 -11.69
C LEU A 107 -12.76 3.24 -11.76
N ASN A 108 -13.55 2.30 -11.27
CA ASN A 108 -14.99 2.48 -11.25
C ASN A 108 -15.44 3.49 -10.21
N ALA A 109 -14.64 3.69 -9.20
CA ALA A 109 -15.01 4.57 -8.08
C ALA A 109 -14.47 5.99 -8.21
N ILE A 110 -13.45 6.20 -9.02
CA ILE A 110 -12.81 7.50 -9.02
C ILE A 110 -13.73 8.56 -9.58
N PRO A 111 -13.93 9.66 -8.88
CA PRO A 111 -14.77 10.73 -9.39
C PRO A 111 -14.17 11.33 -10.64
N GLY A 112 -15.00 11.60 -11.63
CA GLY A 112 -14.54 12.19 -12.86
C GLY A 112 -14.02 11.22 -13.90
N GLY A 113 -13.78 9.99 -13.52
CA GLY A 113 -13.27 8.99 -14.45
C GLY A 113 -11.88 9.29 -14.94
N ASN A 114 -11.46 8.60 -15.97
CA ASN A 114 -10.16 8.79 -16.59
C ASN A 114 -8.98 8.64 -15.64
N GLY A 115 -9.08 7.70 -14.74
CA GLY A 115 -8.00 7.46 -13.82
C GLY A 115 -6.90 6.60 -14.42
N TYR A 116 -5.72 6.67 -13.83
CA TYR A 116 -4.63 5.79 -14.21
C TYR A 116 -3.95 5.31 -12.93
N ILE A 117 -3.28 4.17 -13.01
CA ILE A 117 -2.61 3.60 -11.84
C ILE A 117 -1.43 4.48 -11.47
N ASP A 118 -1.37 4.83 -10.19
CA ASP A 118 -0.27 5.61 -9.67
C ASP A 118 0.60 4.77 -8.72
N LEU A 119 -0.01 4.01 -7.83
CA LEU A 119 0.70 3.14 -6.90
C LEU A 119 -0.02 1.82 -6.81
N TRP A 120 0.73 0.75 -6.59
CA TRP A 120 0.12 -0.55 -6.37
C TRP A 120 1.11 -1.48 -5.70
N ALA A 121 0.58 -2.48 -5.03
CA ALA A 121 1.39 -3.57 -4.52
C ALA A 121 0.49 -4.75 -4.22
N CYS A 122 1.09 -5.92 -4.22
CA CYS A 122 0.43 -7.14 -3.77
C CYS A 122 1.32 -7.77 -2.71
N ASN A 123 0.70 -8.36 -1.69
CA ASN A 123 1.46 -9.05 -0.64
C ASN A 123 1.92 -10.42 -1.06
#